data_2b25c5d6d1d986f976e05f19ef68e6ad
#
_entry.id   2b25c5d6d1d986f976e05f19ef68e6ad
#
_cell.length_a   1.000
_cell.length_b   1.000
_cell.length_c   1.000
_cell.angle_alpha   90.00
_cell.angle_beta   90.00
_cell.angle_gamma   90.00
#
_symmetry.space_group_name_H-M   'P 1'
#
loop_
_entity.id
_entity.type
_entity.pdbx_description
1 polymer ?
#
loop_
_entity_poly.entity_id
_entity_poly.type
_entity_poly.pdbx_seq_one_letter_code
_entity_poly.pdbx_strand_id
1 'polypeptide(L)'
;MSAVKNVIKDNYNMMLLKDYLRAKIKDAGFANAEVSKTPTGTRVVLHVTRPGIVIGRKGTGIKELTEKLESDFGLKNPQIAVEEITKPEFSPEVMCNRMASHLERGTAFRRATMWTIQQIMEGGAMGVEITISGKLRGDRSAFEKHRQGILPRAGHHANVIVSEDIAHVETAMGLIGVRIRIAQKEKLIPEFEMKEKTQEQKDEETRIKKETDDALAKAQSESEIIKIEEEKMKEMPDT
;
A
#
# COMPACT_ATOMS: atom_id res chain seq x y z
N MET A 1 -6.84 -16.80 -37.95
CA MET A 1 -7.32 -15.67 -37.11
C MET A 1 -6.16 -14.74 -36.85
N SER A 2 -6.40 -13.40 -36.76
CA SER A 2 -5.32 -12.44 -36.47
C SER A 2 -4.75 -12.66 -35.05
N ALA A 3 -3.42 -12.60 -34.88
CA ALA A 3 -2.73 -12.73 -33.59
C ALA A 3 -3.31 -11.76 -32.55
N VAL A 4 -3.62 -10.54 -32.97
CA VAL A 4 -4.26 -9.50 -32.10
C VAL A 4 -5.60 -9.98 -31.52
N LYS A 5 -6.44 -10.63 -32.34
CA LYS A 5 -7.74 -11.16 -31.90
C LYS A 5 -7.59 -12.25 -30.83
N ASN A 6 -6.55 -13.09 -30.96
CA ASN A 6 -6.28 -14.12 -29.95
C ASN A 6 -5.81 -13.52 -28.62
N VAL A 7 -4.93 -12.50 -28.67
CA VAL A 7 -4.48 -11.80 -27.45
C VAL A 7 -5.65 -11.12 -26.72
N ILE A 8 -6.52 -10.45 -27.47
CA ILE A 8 -7.71 -9.81 -26.86
C ILE A 8 -8.62 -10.85 -26.22
N LYS A 9 -8.85 -11.98 -26.89
CA LYS A 9 -9.67 -13.08 -26.34
C LYS A 9 -9.05 -13.69 -25.09
N ASP A 10 -7.74 -13.88 -25.07
CA ASP A 10 -7.03 -14.41 -23.92
C ASP A 10 -7.12 -13.45 -22.74
N ASN A 11 -6.91 -12.15 -22.95
CA ASN A 11 -7.02 -11.13 -21.90
C ASN A 11 -8.46 -11.05 -21.36
N TYR A 12 -9.47 -11.14 -22.21
CA TYR A 12 -10.86 -11.16 -21.80
C TYR A 12 -11.18 -12.38 -20.92
N ASN A 13 -10.74 -13.57 -21.34
CA ASN A 13 -10.91 -14.79 -20.55
C ASN A 13 -10.18 -14.69 -19.19
N MET A 14 -9.00 -14.08 -19.14
CA MET A 14 -8.26 -13.85 -17.92
C MET A 14 -9.00 -12.90 -16.95
N MET A 15 -9.62 -11.85 -17.50
CA MET A 15 -10.43 -10.93 -16.70
C MET A 15 -11.62 -11.66 -16.09
N LEU A 16 -12.40 -12.40 -16.89
CA LEU A 16 -13.54 -13.17 -16.39
C LEU A 16 -13.15 -14.20 -15.32
N LEU A 17 -12.00 -14.86 -15.51
CA LEU A 17 -11.46 -15.80 -14.55
C LEU A 17 -11.12 -15.11 -13.22
N LYS A 18 -10.45 -13.95 -13.24
CA LYS A 18 -10.15 -13.19 -12.03
C LYS A 18 -11.41 -12.74 -11.30
N ASP A 19 -12.42 -12.27 -12.03
CA ASP A 19 -13.70 -11.86 -11.45
C ASP A 19 -14.43 -13.03 -10.80
N TYR A 20 -14.45 -14.19 -11.46
CA TYR A 20 -15.01 -15.43 -10.91
C TYR A 20 -14.28 -15.87 -9.61
N LEU A 21 -12.94 -15.89 -9.62
CA LEU A 21 -12.14 -16.24 -8.45
C LEU A 21 -12.35 -15.25 -7.31
N ARG A 22 -12.43 -13.95 -7.61
CA ARG A 22 -12.72 -12.90 -6.62
C ARG A 22 -14.08 -13.14 -5.93
N ALA A 23 -15.10 -13.45 -6.70
CA ALA A 23 -16.42 -13.72 -6.14
C ALA A 23 -16.46 -15.01 -5.30
N LYS A 24 -15.81 -16.09 -5.76
CA LYS A 24 -15.83 -17.40 -5.10
C LYS A 24 -14.95 -17.46 -3.85
N ILE A 25 -13.81 -16.76 -3.86
CA ILE A 25 -12.77 -16.85 -2.81
C ILE A 25 -12.79 -15.60 -1.90
N LYS A 26 -13.84 -14.77 -1.96
CA LYS A 26 -13.98 -13.55 -1.15
C LYS A 26 -13.67 -13.79 0.34
N ASP A 27 -14.20 -14.88 0.91
CA ASP A 27 -14.09 -15.22 2.33
C ASP A 27 -12.65 -15.63 2.77
N ALA A 28 -11.86 -16.14 1.83
CA ALA A 28 -10.47 -16.49 2.09
C ALA A 28 -9.52 -15.27 2.05
N GLY A 29 -10.01 -14.09 1.71
CA GLY A 29 -9.20 -12.88 1.55
C GLY A 29 -8.35 -12.95 0.29
N PHE A 30 -9.01 -13.07 -0.86
CA PHE A 30 -8.38 -13.07 -2.17
C PHE A 30 -7.72 -11.71 -2.47
N ALA A 31 -6.47 -11.73 -2.91
CA ALA A 31 -5.76 -10.55 -3.39
C ALA A 31 -5.59 -10.60 -4.92
N ASN A 32 -4.82 -11.54 -5.44
CA ASN A 32 -4.54 -11.62 -6.85
C ASN A 32 -4.48 -13.07 -7.33
N ALA A 33 -4.66 -13.27 -8.63
CA ALA A 33 -4.41 -14.54 -9.30
C ALA A 33 -3.46 -14.33 -10.48
N GLU A 34 -2.40 -15.10 -10.51
CA GLU A 34 -1.46 -15.15 -11.61
C GLU A 34 -1.69 -16.42 -12.42
N VAL A 35 -1.88 -16.26 -13.71
CA VAL A 35 -2.12 -17.37 -14.61
C VAL A 35 -1.00 -17.44 -15.62
N SER A 36 -0.28 -18.53 -15.60
CA SER A 36 0.80 -18.82 -16.55
C SER A 36 0.45 -20.04 -17.41
N LYS A 37 0.56 -19.89 -18.73
CA LYS A 37 0.37 -20.98 -19.69
C LYS A 37 1.68 -21.74 -19.84
N THR A 38 1.68 -23.03 -19.52
CA THR A 38 2.80 -23.94 -19.74
C THR A 38 2.49 -24.89 -20.89
N PRO A 39 3.49 -25.51 -21.52
CA PRO A 39 3.25 -26.50 -22.60
C PRO A 39 2.40 -27.68 -22.15
N THR A 40 2.44 -28.05 -20.87
CA THR A 40 1.73 -29.20 -20.29
C THR A 40 0.34 -28.83 -19.76
N GLY A 41 0.06 -27.54 -19.50
CA GLY A 41 -1.21 -27.10 -18.93
C GLY A 41 -1.21 -25.62 -18.56
N THR A 42 -2.13 -25.23 -17.69
CA THR A 42 -2.23 -23.86 -17.18
C THR A 42 -1.97 -23.86 -15.69
N ARG A 43 -0.97 -23.11 -15.21
CA ARG A 43 -0.71 -22.91 -13.78
C ARG A 43 -1.42 -21.65 -13.31
N VAL A 44 -2.22 -21.78 -12.25
CA VAL A 44 -2.94 -20.68 -11.59
C VAL A 44 -2.41 -20.56 -10.17
N VAL A 45 -1.71 -19.46 -9.87
CA VAL A 45 -1.22 -19.15 -8.52
C VAL A 45 -2.21 -18.19 -7.88
N LEU A 46 -2.76 -18.56 -6.73
CA LEU A 46 -3.71 -17.77 -5.96
C LEU A 46 -3.02 -17.18 -4.74
N HIS A 47 -2.96 -15.86 -4.66
CA HIS A 47 -2.49 -15.15 -3.49
C HIS A 47 -3.66 -14.86 -2.54
N VAL A 48 -3.66 -15.47 -1.38
CA VAL A 48 -4.76 -15.39 -0.40
C VAL A 48 -4.25 -15.21 1.02
N THR A 49 -5.08 -14.65 1.89
CA THR A 49 -4.74 -14.49 3.31
C THR A 49 -4.94 -15.79 4.11
N ARG A 50 -5.91 -16.64 3.70
CA ARG A 50 -6.26 -17.87 4.41
C ARG A 50 -6.28 -19.05 3.45
N PRO A 51 -5.15 -19.68 3.18
CA PRO A 51 -5.06 -20.78 2.21
C PRO A 51 -5.94 -21.98 2.59
N GLY A 52 -6.12 -22.25 3.89
CA GLY A 52 -6.94 -23.37 4.36
C GLY A 52 -8.40 -23.33 3.91
N ILE A 53 -8.98 -22.14 3.71
CA ILE A 53 -10.38 -22.01 3.23
C ILE A 53 -10.45 -22.39 1.75
N VAL A 54 -9.45 -22.04 0.95
CA VAL A 54 -9.40 -22.38 -0.49
C VAL A 54 -9.15 -23.86 -0.68
N ILE A 55 -8.25 -24.45 0.09
CA ILE A 55 -7.92 -25.88 0.03
C ILE A 55 -9.13 -26.72 0.42
N GLY A 56 -9.84 -26.30 1.47
CA GLY A 56 -11.01 -27.02 1.99
C GLY A 56 -10.65 -28.33 2.69
N ARG A 57 -11.64 -29.03 3.21
CA ARG A 57 -11.46 -30.33 3.87
C ARG A 57 -10.97 -31.37 2.86
N LYS A 58 -9.84 -32.01 3.14
CA LYS A 58 -9.24 -33.06 2.27
C LYS A 58 -9.02 -32.61 0.80
N GLY A 59 -8.87 -31.29 0.55
CA GLY A 59 -8.65 -30.76 -0.79
C GLY A 59 -9.89 -30.69 -1.69
N THR A 60 -11.10 -30.77 -1.13
CA THR A 60 -12.35 -30.68 -1.91
C THR A 60 -12.50 -29.32 -2.60
N GLY A 61 -12.12 -28.21 -1.91
CA GLY A 61 -12.20 -26.87 -2.49
C GLY A 61 -11.34 -26.71 -3.76
N ILE A 62 -10.11 -27.18 -3.72
CA ILE A 62 -9.22 -27.14 -4.90
C ILE A 62 -9.78 -28.00 -6.03
N LYS A 63 -10.30 -29.20 -5.75
CA LYS A 63 -10.88 -30.07 -6.78
C LYS A 63 -12.08 -29.42 -7.47
N GLU A 64 -13.02 -28.88 -6.69
CA GLU A 64 -14.18 -28.16 -7.23
C GLU A 64 -13.77 -26.94 -8.08
N LEU A 65 -12.74 -26.20 -7.66
CA LEU A 65 -12.21 -25.08 -8.44
C LEU A 65 -11.56 -25.57 -9.75
N THR A 66 -10.77 -26.65 -9.69
CA THR A 66 -10.12 -27.23 -10.87
C THR A 66 -11.16 -27.68 -11.90
N GLU A 67 -12.18 -28.45 -11.49
CA GLU A 67 -13.26 -28.91 -12.36
C GLU A 67 -14.02 -27.73 -13.01
N LYS A 68 -14.29 -26.67 -12.28
CA LYS A 68 -14.96 -25.47 -12.81
C LYS A 68 -14.07 -24.68 -13.76
N LEU A 69 -12.76 -24.60 -13.49
CA LEU A 69 -11.81 -23.95 -14.39
C LEU A 69 -11.66 -24.71 -15.72
N GLU A 70 -11.79 -26.03 -15.70
CA GLU A 70 -11.81 -26.85 -16.90
C GLU A 70 -13.11 -26.70 -17.70
N SER A 71 -14.28 -26.77 -17.00
CA SER A 71 -15.60 -26.76 -17.64
C SER A 71 -15.96 -25.36 -18.18
N ASP A 72 -15.84 -24.33 -17.36
CA ASP A 72 -16.35 -22.99 -17.66
C ASP A 72 -15.38 -22.14 -18.48
N PHE A 73 -14.08 -22.25 -18.18
CA PHE A 73 -13.02 -21.46 -18.84
C PHE A 73 -12.23 -22.25 -19.90
N GLY A 74 -12.47 -23.55 -20.00
CA GLY A 74 -11.80 -24.41 -21.00
C GLY A 74 -10.29 -24.45 -20.85
N LEU A 75 -9.77 -24.30 -19.61
CA LEU A 75 -8.36 -24.38 -19.33
C LEU A 75 -7.87 -25.83 -19.42
N LYS A 76 -6.76 -26.06 -20.10
CA LYS A 76 -6.14 -27.38 -20.22
C LYS A 76 -5.35 -27.69 -18.94
N ASN A 77 -5.70 -28.80 -18.27
CA ASN A 77 -5.01 -29.31 -17.07
C ASN A 77 -4.62 -28.17 -16.08
N PRO A 78 -5.59 -27.45 -15.48
CA PRO A 78 -5.27 -26.34 -14.58
C PRO A 78 -4.64 -26.87 -13.29
N GLN A 79 -3.45 -26.36 -12.97
CA GLN A 79 -2.75 -26.64 -11.71
C GLN A 79 -2.88 -25.43 -10.80
N ILE A 80 -3.60 -25.59 -9.68
CA ILE A 80 -3.82 -24.52 -8.73
C ILE A 80 -2.74 -24.59 -7.65
N ALA A 81 -1.95 -23.54 -7.52
CA ALA A 81 -1.05 -23.30 -6.39
C ALA A 81 -1.66 -22.20 -5.52
N VAL A 82 -1.62 -22.38 -4.20
CA VAL A 82 -2.13 -21.40 -3.24
C VAL A 82 -0.97 -20.88 -2.41
N GLU A 83 -0.74 -19.57 -2.47
CA GLU A 83 0.31 -18.88 -1.73
C GLU A 83 -0.29 -17.94 -0.70
N GLU A 84 0.29 -17.94 0.50
CA GLU A 84 -0.12 -17.07 1.58
C GLU A 84 0.55 -15.71 1.48
N ILE A 85 -0.23 -14.65 1.71
CA ILE A 85 0.28 -13.28 1.71
C ILE A 85 0.82 -12.96 3.10
N THR A 86 2.10 -12.58 3.17
CA THR A 86 2.77 -12.22 4.42
C THR A 86 2.25 -10.92 5.04
N LYS A 87 1.91 -9.92 4.20
CA LYS A 87 1.43 -8.60 4.62
C LYS A 87 0.09 -8.26 3.96
N PRO A 88 -1.04 -8.76 4.49
CA PRO A 88 -2.36 -8.52 3.90
C PRO A 88 -2.80 -7.06 3.94
N GLU A 89 -2.21 -6.25 4.85
CA GLU A 89 -2.51 -4.82 5.01
C GLU A 89 -2.08 -4.00 3.78
N PHE A 90 -1.14 -4.50 2.98
CA PHE A 90 -0.67 -3.82 1.77
C PHE A 90 -1.45 -4.20 0.50
N SER A 91 -2.30 -5.22 0.59
CA SER A 91 -3.18 -5.61 -0.52
C SER A 91 -4.49 -4.84 -0.47
N PRO A 92 -4.75 -3.92 -1.40
CA PRO A 92 -5.99 -3.14 -1.41
C PRO A 92 -7.22 -4.03 -1.56
N GLU A 93 -7.14 -5.13 -2.32
CA GLU A 93 -8.22 -6.08 -2.53
C GLU A 93 -8.68 -6.71 -1.21
N VAL A 94 -7.72 -7.18 -0.40
CA VAL A 94 -8.01 -7.78 0.91
C VAL A 94 -8.63 -6.75 1.85
N MET A 95 -8.08 -5.53 1.88
CA MET A 95 -8.57 -4.47 2.75
C MET A 95 -9.95 -3.96 2.32
N CYS A 96 -10.21 -3.85 1.01
CA CYS A 96 -11.54 -3.54 0.47
C CYS A 96 -12.57 -4.59 0.90
N ASN A 97 -12.26 -5.88 0.77
CA ASN A 97 -13.15 -6.96 1.16
C ASN A 97 -13.41 -6.99 2.68
N ARG A 98 -12.38 -6.75 3.50
CA ARG A 98 -12.55 -6.62 4.97
C ARG A 98 -13.47 -5.45 5.32
N MET A 99 -13.24 -4.28 4.72
CA MET A 99 -14.08 -3.12 4.94
C MET A 99 -15.51 -3.34 4.46
N ALA A 100 -15.69 -3.98 3.30
CA ALA A 100 -16.99 -4.38 2.77
C ALA A 100 -17.75 -5.26 3.77
N SER A 101 -17.10 -6.29 4.32
CA SER A 101 -17.71 -7.17 5.32
C SER A 101 -18.11 -6.45 6.61
N HIS A 102 -17.36 -5.42 7.04
CA HIS A 102 -17.75 -4.59 8.19
C HIS A 102 -19.00 -3.75 7.89
N LEU A 103 -19.10 -3.21 6.68
CA LEU A 103 -20.27 -2.44 6.25
C LEU A 103 -21.51 -3.33 6.10
N GLU A 104 -21.36 -4.53 5.54
CA GLU A 104 -22.43 -5.54 5.43
C GLU A 104 -23.01 -5.92 6.81
N ARG A 105 -22.16 -5.96 7.84
CA ARG A 105 -22.57 -6.22 9.24
C ARG A 105 -23.20 -5.02 9.93
N GLY A 106 -23.36 -3.89 9.24
CA GLY A 106 -24.00 -2.68 9.77
C GLY A 106 -23.10 -1.76 10.58
N THR A 107 -21.77 -1.91 10.50
CA THR A 107 -20.84 -0.99 11.14
C THR A 107 -20.95 0.40 10.53
N ALA A 108 -20.94 1.46 11.35
CA ALA A 108 -20.95 2.84 10.86
C ALA A 108 -19.74 3.07 9.95
N PHE A 109 -19.99 3.57 8.74
CA PHE A 109 -18.98 3.71 7.68
C PHE A 109 -17.75 4.51 8.09
N ARG A 110 -17.89 5.57 8.93
CA ARG A 110 -16.75 6.34 9.45
C ARG A 110 -15.88 5.52 10.39
N ARG A 111 -16.47 4.72 11.25
CA ARG A 111 -15.73 3.84 12.17
C ARG A 111 -14.96 2.78 11.40
N ALA A 112 -15.62 2.13 10.43
CA ALA A 112 -14.98 1.15 9.56
C ALA A 112 -13.80 1.76 8.80
N THR A 113 -13.96 2.99 8.26
CA THR A 113 -12.90 3.71 7.54
C THR A 113 -11.71 4.01 8.44
N MET A 114 -11.94 4.61 9.60
CA MET A 114 -10.86 4.98 10.52
C MET A 114 -10.08 3.78 11.00
N TRP A 115 -10.77 2.69 11.33
CA TRP A 115 -10.15 1.44 11.73
C TRP A 115 -9.30 0.83 10.59
N THR A 116 -9.82 0.80 9.36
CA THR A 116 -9.08 0.30 8.19
C THR A 116 -7.83 1.14 7.90
N ILE A 117 -7.95 2.48 7.99
CA ILE A 117 -6.82 3.39 7.82
C ILE A 117 -5.74 3.10 8.88
N GLN A 118 -6.14 2.95 10.13
CA GLN A 118 -5.22 2.67 11.22
C GLN A 118 -4.47 1.35 11.00
N GLN A 119 -5.18 0.26 10.63
CA GLN A 119 -4.54 -1.02 10.32
C GLN A 119 -3.49 -0.90 9.20
N ILE A 120 -3.82 -0.21 8.10
CA ILE A 120 -2.91 -0.05 6.97
C ILE A 120 -1.67 0.77 7.38
N MET A 121 -1.85 1.82 8.18
CA MET A 121 -0.74 2.67 8.65
C MET A 121 0.14 1.94 9.67
N GLU A 122 -0.45 1.15 10.58
CA GLU A 122 0.29 0.28 11.52
C GLU A 122 1.09 -0.80 10.78
N GLY A 123 0.59 -1.29 9.64
CA GLY A 123 1.33 -2.18 8.74
C GLY A 123 2.58 -1.54 8.11
N GLY A 124 2.75 -0.21 8.21
CA GLY A 124 3.91 0.53 7.69
C GLY A 124 3.73 1.09 6.27
N ALA A 125 2.49 1.28 5.81
CA ALA A 125 2.22 1.95 4.54
C ALA A 125 2.70 3.42 4.55
N MET A 126 3.13 3.93 3.40
CA MET A 126 3.52 5.33 3.23
C MET A 126 2.33 6.27 3.35
N GLY A 127 1.18 5.84 2.84
CA GLY A 127 -0.07 6.56 2.94
C GLY A 127 -1.24 5.77 2.40
N VAL A 128 -2.43 6.18 2.79
CA VAL A 128 -3.69 5.55 2.42
C VAL A 128 -4.75 6.60 2.14
N GLU A 129 -5.58 6.33 1.14
CA GLU A 129 -6.79 7.09 0.84
C GLU A 129 -7.95 6.12 0.69
N ILE A 130 -9.00 6.32 1.48
CA ILE A 130 -10.25 5.56 1.38
C ILE A 130 -11.35 6.52 0.94
N THR A 131 -12.04 6.17 -0.14
CA THR A 131 -13.20 6.89 -0.63
C THR A 131 -14.42 5.98 -0.55
N ILE A 132 -15.45 6.42 0.15
CA ILE A 132 -16.74 5.73 0.24
C ILE A 132 -17.75 6.58 -0.50
N SER A 133 -18.56 5.95 -1.35
CA SER A 133 -19.58 6.61 -2.15
C SER A 133 -20.87 5.80 -2.16
N GLY A 134 -21.99 6.49 -2.13
CA GLY A 134 -23.31 5.87 -2.13
C GLY A 134 -24.31 6.59 -1.24
N LYS A 135 -25.37 5.89 -0.80
CA LYS A 135 -26.31 6.39 0.19
C LYS A 135 -25.75 6.22 1.60
N LEU A 136 -25.06 7.24 2.12
CA LEU A 136 -24.33 7.15 3.39
C LEU A 136 -25.16 7.64 4.58
N ARG A 137 -25.96 8.70 4.42
CA ARG A 137 -26.71 9.34 5.52
C ARG A 137 -28.21 9.46 5.25
N GLY A 138 -28.63 9.30 4.01
CA GLY A 138 -30.01 9.43 3.58
C GLY A 138 -30.15 8.98 2.14
N ASP A 139 -31.30 9.28 1.53
CA ASP A 139 -31.63 8.81 0.17
C ASP A 139 -30.76 9.43 -0.92
N ARG A 140 -30.19 10.60 -0.66
CA ARG A 140 -29.30 11.25 -1.61
C ARG A 140 -27.91 10.65 -1.57
N SER A 141 -27.32 10.39 -2.74
CA SER A 141 -25.95 9.91 -2.86
C SER A 141 -24.94 10.96 -2.35
N ALA A 142 -23.97 10.51 -1.62
CA ALA A 142 -22.86 11.31 -1.09
C ALA A 142 -21.56 10.52 -1.18
N PHE A 143 -20.43 11.21 -1.06
CA PHE A 143 -19.14 10.55 -0.90
C PHE A 143 -18.37 11.19 0.27
N GLU A 144 -17.59 10.38 0.95
CA GLU A 144 -16.64 10.83 1.95
C GLU A 144 -15.27 10.25 1.62
N LYS A 145 -14.24 11.08 1.80
CA LYS A 145 -12.86 10.74 1.52
C LYS A 145 -12.00 10.99 2.75
N HIS A 146 -11.32 9.96 3.18
CA HIS A 146 -10.42 10.00 4.32
C HIS A 146 -9.00 9.65 3.86
N ARG A 147 -8.00 10.38 4.37
CA ARG A 147 -6.61 10.19 4.03
C ARG A 147 -5.72 10.26 5.25
N GLN A 148 -4.64 9.49 5.18
CA GLN A 148 -3.55 9.57 6.14
C GLN A 148 -2.22 9.26 5.43
N GLY A 149 -1.15 9.97 5.83
CA GLY A 149 0.17 9.80 5.22
C GLY A 149 0.33 10.46 3.85
N ILE A 150 1.35 10.04 3.12
CA ILE A 150 1.74 10.59 1.82
C ILE A 150 1.26 9.66 0.71
N LEU A 151 0.47 10.19 -0.21
CA LEU A 151 -0.06 9.45 -1.36
C LEU A 151 0.24 10.23 -2.64
N PRO A 152 1.17 9.76 -3.50
CA PRO A 152 1.39 10.34 -4.82
C PRO A 152 0.14 10.17 -5.69
N ARG A 153 -0.23 11.23 -6.44
CA ARG A 153 -1.48 11.25 -7.21
C ARG A 153 -1.30 11.27 -8.71
N ALA A 154 -0.15 11.73 -9.17
CA ALA A 154 0.13 11.93 -10.57
C ALA A 154 1.54 11.47 -10.92
N GLY A 155 1.78 11.29 -12.21
CA GLY A 155 3.06 10.85 -12.74
C GLY A 155 3.27 9.34 -12.67
N HIS A 156 4.40 8.90 -13.19
CA HIS A 156 4.79 7.49 -13.22
C HIS A 156 4.86 6.86 -11.82
N HIS A 157 5.36 7.62 -10.86
CA HIS A 157 5.46 7.18 -9.45
C HIS A 157 4.10 6.75 -8.87
N ALA A 158 3.03 7.50 -9.17
CA ALA A 158 1.71 7.12 -8.70
C ALA A 158 1.27 5.75 -9.23
N ASN A 159 1.58 5.43 -10.49
CA ASN A 159 1.20 4.14 -11.09
C ASN A 159 2.01 2.95 -10.54
N VAL A 160 3.24 3.19 -10.08
CA VAL A 160 4.12 2.13 -9.56
C VAL A 160 3.90 1.90 -8.07
N ILE A 161 3.80 3.01 -7.31
CA ILE A 161 3.79 2.98 -5.83
C ILE A 161 2.39 2.71 -5.29
N VAL A 162 1.34 3.25 -5.95
CA VAL A 162 -0.03 3.17 -5.45
C VAL A 162 -0.74 1.97 -6.04
N SER A 163 -1.15 1.06 -5.16
CA SER A 163 -2.06 -0.03 -5.49
C SER A 163 -3.48 0.39 -5.13
N GLU A 164 -4.45 0.11 -5.99
CA GLU A 164 -5.85 0.46 -5.74
C GLU A 164 -6.80 -0.67 -6.06
N ASP A 165 -7.90 -0.73 -5.30
CA ASP A 165 -9.02 -1.62 -5.56
C ASP A 165 -10.35 -1.00 -5.17
N ILE A 166 -11.44 -1.56 -5.73
CA ILE A 166 -12.81 -1.14 -5.49
C ILE A 166 -13.65 -2.36 -5.12
N ALA A 167 -14.37 -2.25 -4.01
CA ALA A 167 -15.40 -3.23 -3.63
C ALA A 167 -16.77 -2.58 -3.59
N HIS A 168 -17.77 -3.36 -3.98
CA HIS A 168 -19.18 -2.97 -3.90
C HIS A 168 -19.84 -3.71 -2.74
N VAL A 169 -20.59 -2.98 -1.95
CA VAL A 169 -21.28 -3.47 -0.76
C VAL A 169 -22.78 -3.28 -0.95
N GLU A 170 -23.53 -4.35 -0.83
CA GLU A 170 -24.99 -4.29 -0.83
C GLU A 170 -25.48 -4.04 0.59
N THR A 171 -26.23 -2.96 0.76
CA THR A 171 -26.86 -2.61 2.04
C THR A 171 -28.36 -2.50 1.86
N ALA A 172 -29.12 -2.49 2.96
CA ALA A 172 -30.57 -2.32 2.92
C ALA A 172 -31.01 -1.04 2.20
N MET A 173 -30.15 -0.01 2.16
CA MET A 173 -30.41 1.26 1.45
C MET A 173 -29.92 1.31 0.01
N GLY A 174 -29.24 0.27 -0.47
CA GLY A 174 -28.67 0.19 -1.81
C GLY A 174 -27.18 -0.09 -1.83
N LEU A 175 -26.56 0.09 -3.00
CA LEU A 175 -25.14 -0.16 -3.20
C LEU A 175 -24.27 0.98 -2.64
N ILE A 176 -23.21 0.60 -1.94
CA ILE A 176 -22.13 1.48 -1.50
C ILE A 176 -20.84 1.02 -2.16
N GLY A 177 -20.12 1.94 -2.79
CA GLY A 177 -18.78 1.70 -3.35
C GLY A 177 -17.70 2.10 -2.35
N VAL A 178 -16.72 1.21 -2.14
CA VAL A 178 -15.53 1.44 -1.33
C VAL A 178 -14.31 1.38 -2.24
N ARG A 179 -13.54 2.45 -2.32
CA ARG A 179 -12.27 2.50 -3.04
C ARG A 179 -11.15 2.73 -2.06
N ILE A 180 -10.15 1.86 -2.08
CA ILE A 180 -8.96 1.97 -1.25
C ILE A 180 -7.74 2.14 -2.15
N ARG A 181 -6.90 3.12 -1.80
CA ARG A 181 -5.60 3.36 -2.43
C ARG A 181 -4.54 3.29 -1.36
N ILE A 182 -3.53 2.46 -1.57
CA ILE A 182 -2.43 2.24 -0.62
C ILE A 182 -1.12 2.56 -1.31
N ALA A 183 -0.35 3.48 -0.75
CA ALA A 183 1.01 3.76 -1.19
C ALA A 183 1.99 2.87 -0.42
N GLN A 184 2.73 2.03 -1.14
CA GLN A 184 3.70 1.11 -0.56
C GLN A 184 5.08 1.76 -0.54
N LYS A 185 5.70 1.83 0.65
CA LYS A 185 7.03 2.42 0.83
C LYS A 185 8.12 1.62 0.11
N GLU A 186 7.97 0.31 0.05
CA GLU A 186 8.93 -0.61 -0.59
C GLU A 186 9.03 -0.41 -2.12
N LYS A 187 7.98 0.14 -2.74
CA LYS A 187 7.96 0.43 -4.18
C LYS A 187 8.45 1.82 -4.55
N LEU A 188 8.89 2.61 -3.57
CA LEU A 188 9.42 3.94 -3.83
C LEU A 188 10.77 3.81 -4.54
N ILE A 189 10.82 4.25 -5.78
CA ILE A 189 12.05 4.35 -6.55
C ILE A 189 12.58 5.77 -6.36
N PRO A 190 13.74 5.96 -5.73
CA PRO A 190 14.31 7.29 -5.59
C PRO A 190 14.62 7.87 -6.97
N GLU A 191 14.28 9.15 -7.21
CA GLU A 191 14.57 9.85 -8.47
C GLU A 191 16.07 10.03 -8.68
N PHE A 192 16.81 10.13 -7.58
CA PHE A 192 18.26 10.22 -7.57
C PHE A 192 18.82 9.53 -6.33
N GLU A 193 19.94 8.88 -6.49
CA GLU A 193 20.72 8.34 -5.39
C GLU A 193 21.86 9.31 -5.08
N MET A 194 21.96 9.74 -3.83
CA MET A 194 23.11 10.52 -3.40
C MET A 194 24.33 9.59 -3.38
N LYS A 195 25.37 9.95 -4.11
CA LYS A 195 26.64 9.23 -4.04
C LYS A 195 27.12 9.26 -2.59
N GLU A 196 27.51 8.10 -2.09
CA GLU A 196 28.17 8.06 -0.78
C GLU A 196 29.41 8.96 -0.80
N LYS A 197 29.50 9.85 0.20
CA LYS A 197 30.65 10.72 0.34
C LYS A 197 31.91 9.86 0.46
N THR A 198 32.88 10.13 -0.38
CA THR A 198 34.20 9.48 -0.29
C THR A 198 34.80 9.76 1.10
N GLN A 199 35.63 8.85 1.60
CA GLN A 199 36.26 9.04 2.93
C GLN A 199 36.98 10.35 3.05
N GLU A 200 37.68 10.81 1.98
CA GLU A 200 38.34 12.10 1.88
C GLU A 200 37.38 13.29 2.11
N GLN A 201 36.19 13.24 1.55
CA GLN A 201 35.16 14.29 1.74
C GLN A 201 34.59 14.30 3.17
N LYS A 202 34.50 13.13 3.82
CA LYS A 202 34.10 13.02 5.25
C LYS A 202 35.17 13.60 6.16
N ASP A 203 36.44 13.37 5.82
CA ASP A 203 37.56 13.86 6.58
C ASP A 203 37.73 15.38 6.42
N GLU A 204 37.47 15.93 5.23
CA GLU A 204 37.44 17.38 5.00
C GLU A 204 36.27 18.04 5.76
N GLU A 205 35.07 17.48 5.73
CA GLU A 205 33.94 18.01 6.50
C GLU A 205 34.16 17.97 8.01
N THR A 206 34.87 16.95 8.50
CA THR A 206 35.20 16.86 9.94
C THR A 206 36.29 17.85 10.32
N ARG A 207 37.24 18.16 9.42
CA ARG A 207 38.25 19.23 9.60
C ARG A 207 37.61 20.62 9.62
N ILE A 208 36.74 20.90 8.62
CA ILE A 208 36.01 22.16 8.54
C ILE A 208 35.14 22.40 9.77
N LYS A 209 34.44 21.35 10.24
CA LYS A 209 33.65 21.44 11.46
C LYS A 209 34.48 21.75 12.68
N LYS A 210 35.65 21.11 12.85
CA LYS A 210 36.56 21.38 13.96
C LYS A 210 37.11 22.81 13.90
N GLU A 211 37.49 23.30 12.72
CA GLU A 211 37.98 24.66 12.54
C GLU A 211 36.87 25.70 12.84
N THR A 212 35.60 25.40 12.45
CA THR A 212 34.49 26.31 12.78
C THR A 212 34.15 26.29 14.26
N ASP A 213 34.20 25.12 14.93
CA ASP A 213 33.98 25.01 16.38
C ASP A 213 35.11 25.69 17.18
N ASP A 214 36.36 25.54 16.75
CA ASP A 214 37.51 26.23 17.35
C ASP A 214 37.46 27.76 17.14
N ALA A 215 37.00 28.21 15.98
CA ALA A 215 36.81 29.63 15.70
C ALA A 215 35.68 30.23 16.53
N LEU A 216 34.55 29.48 16.72
CA LEU A 216 33.44 29.87 17.58
C LEU A 216 33.87 29.95 19.04
N ALA A 217 34.64 28.96 19.51
CA ALA A 217 35.16 28.96 20.89
C ALA A 217 36.07 30.15 21.16
N LYS A 218 36.97 30.52 20.21
CA LYS A 218 37.82 31.72 20.30
C LYS A 218 37.02 33.01 20.32
N ALA A 219 36.01 33.14 19.45
CA ALA A 219 35.14 34.32 19.42
C ALA A 219 34.34 34.48 20.71
N GLN A 220 33.90 33.36 21.33
CA GLN A 220 33.22 33.39 22.63
C GLN A 220 34.17 33.82 23.76
N SER A 221 35.39 33.29 23.80
CA SER A 221 36.38 33.70 24.81
C SER A 221 36.81 35.18 24.68
N GLU A 222 36.95 35.70 23.48
CA GLU A 222 37.23 37.13 23.23
C GLU A 222 36.05 38.02 23.68
N SER A 223 34.81 37.57 23.42
CA SER A 223 33.61 38.32 23.88
C SER A 223 33.45 38.31 25.39
N GLU A 224 33.90 37.27 26.07
CA GLU A 224 33.89 37.21 27.55
C GLU A 224 35.00 38.09 28.14
N ILE A 225 36.18 38.12 27.51
CA ILE A 225 37.27 39.02 27.96
C ILE A 225 36.87 40.49 27.81
N ILE A 226 36.25 40.89 26.72
CA ILE A 226 35.77 42.27 26.50
C ILE A 226 34.71 42.65 27.56
N LYS A 227 33.79 41.73 27.92
CA LYS A 227 32.80 42.00 28.98
C LYS A 227 33.42 42.19 30.33
N ILE A 228 34.46 41.41 30.68
CA ILE A 228 35.21 41.55 31.95
C ILE A 228 35.98 42.83 32.01
N GLU A 229 36.57 43.29 30.86
CA GLU A 229 37.24 44.57 30.78
C GLU A 229 36.30 45.77 30.89
N GLU A 230 35.11 45.70 30.27
CA GLU A 230 34.06 46.72 30.41
C GLU A 230 33.50 46.79 31.84
N GLU A 231 33.35 45.68 32.56
CA GLU A 231 32.94 45.66 33.98
C GLU A 231 34.02 46.27 34.87
N LYS A 232 35.30 45.97 34.65
CA LYS A 232 36.41 46.56 35.41
C LYS A 232 36.55 48.05 35.18
N MET A 233 36.28 48.56 33.96
CA MET A 233 36.29 50.00 33.69
C MET A 233 35.12 50.74 34.37
N LYS A 234 34.02 50.10 34.63
CA LYS A 234 32.85 50.66 35.36
C LYS A 234 33.05 50.71 36.86
N GLU A 235 33.94 49.91 37.45
CA GLU A 235 34.22 49.86 38.88
C GLU A 235 35.35 50.76 39.34
N MET A 236 36.04 51.50 38.42
CA MET A 236 37.04 52.51 38.85
C MET A 236 36.34 53.76 39.31
N PRO A 237 36.46 54.12 40.61
CA PRO A 237 35.92 55.39 41.11
C PRO A 237 36.70 56.57 40.60
N ASP A 238 35.98 57.59 40.12
CA ASP A 238 36.55 58.91 39.77
C ASP A 238 37.25 59.47 41.01
N THR A 239 38.58 59.62 40.93
CA THR A 239 39.39 60.41 41.84
C THR A 239 39.76 61.72 41.22
#